data_8bb34d7fa266eda7654eafc971bea4a2
#
_entry.id   8bb34d7fa266eda7654eafc971bea4a2
#
_cell.length_a   1.000
_cell.length_b   1.000
_cell.length_c   1.000
_cell.angle_alpha   90.00
_cell.angle_beta   90.00
_cell.angle_gamma   90.00
#
_symmetry.space_group_name_H-M   'P 1'
#
loop_
_entity.id
_entity.type
_entity.pdbx_description
1 polymer ?
#
loop_
_entity_poly.entity_id
_entity_poly.type
_entity_poly.pdbx_seq_one_letter_code
_entity_poly.pdbx_strand_id
1 'polypeptide(L)'
;TLLASSAASDVYKRQMYRSLEELCRMERETGKPFWKIVQEDDCVEQGISAEESFAQMRGMYQAMQYADAHYDETLKSASGLVGTEGTRMKRAREAGTLLCGDFIGKVMEKALKTSESNACMKRIVAAPTAGSCGVVPAVFLSVQEERGFSEECMVEALYVAAGIGGVIANRAFLAGAAGGCQAEIGSASAMAAGGVTYLLGGGADEIANAAALALKNLLGLACDPVAGLVEVPCVKRNVMGAVNAMTSADMTMAGIFSKIPPDEVIDAMRSIGRSMNEDIRETGKGGLAGTPTGVEIRDRMAGTL
;
A
#
# COMPACT_ATOMS: atom_id res chain seq x y z
N THR A 1 -2.79 8.87 -30.58
CA THR A 1 -3.54 9.31 -29.37
C THR A 1 -4.94 8.72 -29.31
N LEU A 2 -5.60 8.39 -30.43
CA LEU A 2 -6.94 7.78 -30.49
C LEU A 2 -6.93 6.25 -30.23
N LEU A 3 -5.82 5.57 -30.53
CA LEU A 3 -5.67 4.12 -30.30
C LEU A 3 -5.46 3.76 -28.84
N ALA A 4 -4.86 4.66 -28.03
CA ALA A 4 -4.68 4.44 -26.58
C ALA A 4 -6.01 4.55 -25.80
N SER A 5 -6.97 5.34 -26.30
CA SER A 5 -8.29 5.52 -25.68
C SER A 5 -9.21 4.30 -25.91
N SER A 6 -9.14 3.65 -27.06
CA SER A 6 -9.94 2.45 -27.35
C SER A 6 -9.41 1.21 -26.62
N ALA A 7 -8.08 1.04 -26.55
CA ALA A 7 -7.47 -0.06 -25.81
C ALA A 7 -7.77 0.01 -24.29
N ALA A 8 -7.70 1.22 -23.70
CA ALA A 8 -8.08 1.42 -22.30
C ALA A 8 -9.56 1.10 -22.07
N SER A 9 -10.47 1.50 -22.97
CA SER A 9 -11.90 1.21 -22.86
C SER A 9 -12.24 -0.29 -23.01
N ASP A 10 -11.44 -1.04 -23.76
CA ASP A 10 -11.65 -2.48 -24.00
C ASP A 10 -11.11 -3.33 -22.82
N VAL A 11 -10.03 -2.89 -22.17
CA VAL A 11 -9.54 -3.48 -20.91
C VAL A 11 -10.60 -3.33 -19.82
N TYR A 12 -11.20 -2.15 -19.66
CA TYR A 12 -12.30 -1.92 -18.71
C TYR A 12 -13.54 -2.78 -18.95
N LYS A 13 -13.76 -3.28 -20.16
CA LYS A 13 -14.92 -4.14 -20.50
C LYS A 13 -14.71 -5.62 -20.15
N ARG A 14 -13.47 -6.03 -19.83
CA ARG A 14 -13.13 -7.44 -19.59
C ARG A 14 -13.01 -7.81 -18.12
N GLN A 15 -12.93 -6.85 -17.18
CA GLN A 15 -12.82 -7.15 -15.76
C GLN A 15 -14.05 -7.87 -15.23
N MET A 16 -13.82 -8.96 -14.47
CA MET A 16 -14.87 -9.79 -13.90
C MET A 16 -15.63 -9.10 -12.75
N TYR A 17 -15.00 -8.10 -12.10
CA TYR A 17 -15.56 -7.35 -10.98
C TYR A 17 -15.14 -5.88 -11.02
N ARG A 18 -15.98 -4.98 -10.46
CA ARG A 18 -15.75 -3.53 -10.39
C ARG A 18 -15.90 -2.95 -8.99
N SER A 19 -16.22 -3.80 -8.03
CA SER A 19 -16.46 -3.40 -6.64
C SER A 19 -16.07 -4.51 -5.69
N LEU A 20 -15.85 -4.15 -4.42
CA LEU A 20 -15.62 -5.14 -3.36
C LEU A 20 -16.88 -5.96 -3.10
N GLU A 21 -18.08 -5.35 -3.21
CA GLU A 21 -19.35 -6.06 -3.10
C GLU A 21 -19.50 -7.15 -4.18
N GLU A 22 -19.07 -6.87 -5.42
CA GLU A 22 -19.08 -7.88 -6.49
C GLU A 22 -18.14 -9.05 -6.16
N LEU A 23 -16.93 -8.80 -5.64
CA LEU A 23 -16.02 -9.85 -5.20
C LEU A 23 -16.60 -10.68 -4.06
N CYS A 24 -17.21 -10.04 -3.04
CA CYS A 24 -17.87 -10.72 -1.94
C CYS A 24 -19.06 -11.59 -2.46
N ARG A 25 -19.83 -11.07 -3.40
CA ARG A 25 -20.93 -11.82 -4.04
C ARG A 25 -20.40 -13.02 -4.82
N MET A 26 -19.35 -12.85 -5.62
CA MET A 26 -18.74 -13.94 -6.40
C MET A 26 -18.21 -15.05 -5.50
N GLU A 27 -17.58 -14.74 -4.37
CA GLU A 27 -17.16 -15.75 -3.39
C GLU A 27 -18.37 -16.53 -2.86
N ARG A 28 -19.44 -15.84 -2.45
CA ARG A 28 -20.67 -16.47 -1.95
C ARG A 28 -21.37 -17.36 -2.99
N GLU A 29 -21.43 -16.92 -4.24
CA GLU A 29 -22.11 -17.63 -5.32
C GLU A 29 -21.31 -18.82 -5.86
N THR A 30 -19.98 -18.69 -5.94
CA THR A 30 -19.11 -19.71 -6.56
C THR A 30 -18.43 -20.63 -5.57
N GLY A 31 -18.33 -20.24 -4.29
CA GLY A 31 -17.54 -20.93 -3.27
C GLY A 31 -16.04 -20.85 -3.48
N LYS A 32 -15.58 -20.08 -4.48
CA LYS A 32 -14.16 -19.83 -4.71
C LYS A 32 -13.65 -18.75 -3.75
N PRO A 33 -12.47 -18.94 -3.12
CA PRO A 33 -11.94 -17.91 -2.23
C PRO A 33 -11.60 -16.62 -3.01
N PHE A 34 -11.68 -15.49 -2.33
CA PHE A 34 -11.44 -14.15 -2.88
C PHE A 34 -10.20 -14.08 -3.78
N TRP A 35 -9.06 -14.58 -3.32
CA TRP A 35 -7.81 -14.55 -4.07
C TRP A 35 -7.89 -15.29 -5.41
N LYS A 36 -8.66 -16.39 -5.45
CA LYS A 36 -8.80 -17.20 -6.67
C LYS A 36 -9.60 -16.49 -7.74
N ILE A 37 -10.63 -15.75 -7.35
CA ILE A 37 -11.43 -14.92 -8.25
C ILE A 37 -10.52 -13.84 -8.87
N VAL A 38 -9.67 -13.20 -8.06
CA VAL A 38 -8.72 -12.19 -8.53
C VAL A 38 -7.68 -12.81 -9.48
N GLN A 39 -7.16 -13.99 -9.18
CA GLN A 39 -6.24 -14.71 -10.07
C GLN A 39 -6.90 -15.05 -11.41
N GLU A 40 -8.14 -15.50 -11.41
CA GLU A 40 -8.87 -15.82 -12.65
C GLU A 40 -9.06 -14.58 -13.52
N ASP A 41 -9.38 -13.42 -12.91
CA ASP A 41 -9.47 -12.14 -13.60
C ASP A 41 -8.11 -11.74 -14.22
N ASP A 42 -7.02 -11.85 -13.47
CA ASP A 42 -5.65 -11.61 -13.92
C ASP A 42 -5.28 -12.51 -15.12
N CYS A 43 -5.62 -13.80 -15.05
CA CYS A 43 -5.40 -14.74 -16.15
C CYS A 43 -6.14 -14.33 -17.43
N VAL A 44 -7.38 -13.86 -17.30
CA VAL A 44 -8.21 -13.39 -18.43
C VAL A 44 -7.64 -12.09 -18.99
N GLU A 45 -7.26 -11.14 -18.14
CA GLU A 45 -6.73 -9.85 -18.56
C GLU A 45 -5.40 -9.99 -19.28
N GLN A 46 -4.49 -10.80 -18.75
CA GLN A 46 -3.15 -11.00 -19.33
C GLN A 46 -3.09 -12.08 -20.42
N GLY A 47 -4.08 -12.96 -20.51
CA GLY A 47 -4.09 -14.08 -21.44
C GLY A 47 -3.07 -15.16 -21.10
N ILE A 48 -2.84 -15.42 -19.80
CA ILE A 48 -1.88 -16.39 -19.28
C ILE A 48 -2.56 -17.50 -18.46
N SER A 49 -1.81 -18.58 -18.21
CA SER A 49 -2.29 -19.67 -17.36
C SER A 49 -2.30 -19.28 -15.86
N ALA A 50 -3.03 -20.04 -15.05
CA ALA A 50 -3.06 -19.85 -13.61
C ALA A 50 -1.67 -20.09 -12.97
N GLU A 51 -0.90 -21.04 -13.51
CA GLU A 51 0.46 -21.34 -13.07
C GLU A 51 1.41 -20.18 -13.38
N GLU A 52 1.31 -19.58 -14.57
CA GLU A 52 2.11 -18.42 -14.97
C GLU A 52 1.78 -17.20 -14.14
N SER A 53 0.49 -16.90 -13.94
CA SER A 53 0.04 -15.81 -13.07
C SER A 53 0.57 -16.00 -11.65
N PHE A 54 0.43 -17.21 -11.08
CA PHE A 54 0.92 -17.51 -9.73
C PHE A 54 2.45 -17.38 -9.61
N ALA A 55 3.19 -17.81 -10.64
CA ALA A 55 4.65 -17.66 -10.68
C ALA A 55 5.08 -16.18 -10.75
N GLN A 56 4.35 -15.34 -11.49
CA GLN A 56 4.60 -13.90 -11.55
C GLN A 56 4.34 -13.25 -10.17
N MET A 57 3.22 -13.54 -9.52
CA MET A 57 2.89 -13.01 -8.20
C MET A 57 3.89 -13.48 -7.14
N ARG A 58 4.33 -14.75 -7.21
CA ARG A 58 5.43 -15.28 -6.38
C ARG A 58 6.72 -14.49 -6.59
N GLY A 59 7.06 -14.17 -7.84
CA GLY A 59 8.23 -13.33 -8.15
C GLY A 59 8.14 -11.93 -7.53
N MET A 60 6.94 -11.33 -7.47
CA MET A 60 6.72 -10.07 -6.76
C MET A 60 6.94 -10.22 -5.25
N TYR A 61 6.43 -11.29 -4.64
CA TYR A 61 6.67 -11.57 -3.23
C TYR A 61 8.15 -11.74 -2.91
N GLN A 62 8.85 -12.54 -3.70
CA GLN A 62 10.30 -12.74 -3.56
C GLN A 62 11.10 -11.44 -3.75
N ALA A 63 10.63 -10.54 -4.61
CA ALA A 63 11.24 -9.22 -4.76
C ALA A 63 11.04 -8.34 -3.51
N MET A 64 9.92 -8.47 -2.80
CA MET A 64 9.70 -7.81 -1.50
C MET A 64 10.65 -8.37 -0.43
N GLN A 65 10.79 -9.71 -0.37
CA GLN A 65 11.75 -10.36 0.53
C GLN A 65 13.19 -9.93 0.24
N TYR A 66 13.56 -9.87 -1.05
CA TYR A 66 14.87 -9.42 -1.48
C TYR A 66 15.15 -7.97 -1.02
N ALA A 67 14.20 -7.07 -1.19
CA ALA A 67 14.36 -5.66 -0.80
C ALA A 67 14.59 -5.50 0.70
N ASP A 68 13.85 -6.23 1.55
CA ASP A 68 14.04 -6.20 3.01
C ASP A 68 15.40 -6.79 3.43
N ALA A 69 15.77 -7.94 2.84
CA ALA A 69 17.02 -8.63 3.15
C ALA A 69 18.29 -7.87 2.70
N HIS A 70 18.17 -7.05 1.66
CA HIS A 70 19.29 -6.28 1.09
C HIS A 70 19.23 -4.78 1.45
N TYR A 71 18.55 -4.45 2.54
CA TYR A 71 18.58 -3.09 3.07
C TYR A 71 20.02 -2.72 3.50
N ASP A 72 20.50 -1.60 2.99
CA ASP A 72 21.83 -1.09 3.32
C ASP A 72 21.74 -0.04 4.44
N GLU A 73 22.18 -0.42 5.63
CA GLU A 73 22.10 0.40 6.85
C GLU A 73 23.04 1.62 6.84
N THR A 74 23.92 1.74 5.85
CA THR A 74 24.89 2.84 5.75
C THR A 74 24.45 3.93 4.78
N LEU A 75 23.48 3.64 3.90
CA LEU A 75 23.07 4.56 2.87
C LEU A 75 22.17 5.69 3.41
N LYS A 76 22.34 6.83 2.76
CA LYS A 76 21.42 7.97 2.83
C LYS A 76 20.95 8.30 1.42
N SER A 77 19.76 8.88 1.31
CA SER A 77 19.27 9.43 0.06
C SER A 77 20.20 10.53 -0.48
N ALA A 78 20.12 10.79 -1.78
CA ALA A 78 20.93 11.85 -2.40
C ALA A 78 20.68 13.23 -1.79
N SER A 79 19.47 13.48 -1.28
CA SER A 79 19.12 14.69 -0.55
C SER A 79 19.74 14.78 0.85
N GLY A 80 20.09 13.63 1.43
CA GLY A 80 20.51 13.48 2.83
C GLY A 80 19.35 13.57 3.85
N LEU A 81 18.10 13.69 3.41
CA LEU A 81 16.94 13.86 4.31
C LEU A 81 16.52 12.58 5.01
N VAL A 82 16.74 11.42 4.40
CA VAL A 82 16.37 10.10 4.94
C VAL A 82 17.51 9.10 4.78
N GLY A 83 17.45 8.02 5.58
CA GLY A 83 18.41 6.92 5.60
C GLY A 83 18.84 6.58 7.02
N THR A 84 19.18 5.31 7.23
CA THR A 84 19.60 4.74 8.54
C THR A 84 18.51 4.66 9.62
N GLU A 85 17.29 5.08 9.34
CA GLU A 85 16.19 5.11 10.32
C GLU A 85 15.65 3.71 10.58
N GLY A 86 15.61 2.84 9.55
CA GLY A 86 15.29 1.43 9.70
C GLY A 86 16.23 0.74 10.69
N THR A 87 17.54 1.00 10.60
CA THR A 87 18.53 0.50 11.57
C THR A 87 18.30 1.03 12.99
N ARG A 88 17.97 2.31 13.13
CA ARG A 88 17.65 2.90 14.45
C ARG A 88 16.41 2.24 15.06
N MET A 89 15.37 2.00 14.25
CA MET A 89 14.16 1.32 14.69
C MET A 89 14.46 -0.13 15.11
N LYS A 90 15.26 -0.86 14.33
CA LYS A 90 15.73 -2.20 14.66
C LYS A 90 16.42 -2.24 16.04
N ARG A 91 17.38 -1.35 16.26
CA ARG A 91 18.09 -1.29 17.54
C ARG A 91 17.17 -0.98 18.74
N ALA A 92 16.22 -0.06 18.58
CA ALA A 92 15.24 0.26 19.61
C ALA A 92 14.31 -0.95 19.90
N ARG A 93 13.91 -1.69 18.89
CA ARG A 93 13.11 -2.92 19.01
C ARG A 93 13.90 -4.00 19.76
N GLU A 94 15.12 -4.29 19.33
CA GLU A 94 15.99 -5.30 19.92
C GLU A 94 16.37 -4.96 21.39
N ALA A 95 16.44 -3.67 21.72
CA ALA A 95 16.64 -3.20 23.09
C ALA A 95 15.37 -3.26 23.94
N GLY A 96 14.21 -3.64 23.40
CA GLY A 96 12.95 -3.74 24.13
C GLY A 96 12.39 -2.39 24.63
N THR A 97 12.77 -1.27 24.02
CA THR A 97 12.36 0.08 24.46
C THR A 97 11.07 0.59 23.83
N LEU A 98 10.49 -0.16 22.91
CA LEU A 98 9.29 0.27 22.19
C LEU A 98 8.00 -0.02 22.97
N LEU A 99 7.15 0.98 23.15
CA LEU A 99 5.84 0.84 23.78
C LEU A 99 4.89 -0.08 22.99
N CYS A 100 5.01 -0.08 21.64
CA CYS A 100 4.18 -0.91 20.77
C CYS A 100 4.58 -2.38 20.73
N GLY A 101 5.59 -2.79 21.51
CA GLY A 101 6.09 -4.16 21.54
C GLY A 101 6.91 -4.57 20.33
N ASP A 102 7.37 -5.83 20.31
CA ASP A 102 8.29 -6.34 19.32
C ASP A 102 7.65 -6.44 17.92
N PHE A 103 6.46 -7.01 17.82
CA PHE A 103 5.79 -7.24 16.53
C PHE A 103 5.50 -5.94 15.76
N ILE A 104 4.88 -4.96 16.40
CA ILE A 104 4.63 -3.66 15.74
C ILE A 104 5.96 -2.94 15.48
N GLY A 105 6.94 -3.09 16.36
CA GLY A 105 8.31 -2.61 16.13
C GLY A 105 8.93 -3.17 14.86
N LYS A 106 8.72 -4.47 14.58
CA LYS A 106 9.16 -5.14 13.35
C LYS A 106 8.46 -4.58 12.11
N VAL A 107 7.14 -4.36 12.17
CA VAL A 107 6.38 -3.72 11.08
C VAL A 107 6.93 -2.32 10.78
N MET A 108 7.16 -1.51 11.82
CA MET A 108 7.74 -0.16 11.67
C MET A 108 9.15 -0.21 11.07
N GLU A 109 10.00 -1.12 11.52
CA GLU A 109 11.36 -1.32 10.99
C GLU A 109 11.33 -1.63 9.50
N LYS A 110 10.53 -2.62 9.07
CA LYS A 110 10.45 -3.04 7.66
C LYS A 110 9.85 -1.96 6.77
N ALA A 111 8.87 -1.20 7.25
CA ALA A 111 8.31 -0.07 6.52
C ALA A 111 9.34 1.02 6.27
N LEU A 112 10.17 1.35 7.27
CA LEU A 112 11.28 2.28 7.12
C LEU A 112 12.32 1.77 6.13
N LYS A 113 12.79 0.53 6.30
CA LYS A 113 13.81 -0.10 5.43
C LYS A 113 13.41 -0.05 3.96
N THR A 114 12.18 -0.47 3.63
CA THR A 114 11.71 -0.49 2.23
C THR A 114 11.59 0.92 1.67
N SER A 115 11.04 1.86 2.45
CA SER A 115 10.87 3.24 2.00
C SER A 115 12.20 3.97 1.85
N GLU A 116 13.17 3.74 2.73
CA GLU A 116 14.53 4.26 2.61
C GLU A 116 15.26 3.65 1.42
N SER A 117 15.07 2.35 1.16
CA SER A 117 15.61 1.68 -0.03
C SER A 117 15.10 2.34 -1.31
N ASN A 118 13.80 2.70 -1.37
CA ASN A 118 13.25 3.46 -2.47
C ASN A 118 13.92 4.84 -2.62
N ALA A 119 14.02 5.60 -1.53
CA ALA A 119 14.67 6.92 -1.52
C ALA A 119 16.16 6.85 -1.91
N CYS A 120 16.82 5.73 -1.64
CA CYS A 120 18.20 5.45 -2.03
C CYS A 120 18.32 4.76 -3.41
N MET A 121 17.27 4.78 -4.24
CA MET A 121 17.25 4.23 -5.60
C MET A 121 17.58 2.73 -5.66
N LYS A 122 17.23 1.97 -4.61
CA LYS A 122 17.37 0.52 -4.58
C LYS A 122 16.10 -0.15 -5.11
N ARG A 123 16.20 -1.43 -5.41
CA ARG A 123 15.08 -2.24 -5.89
C ARG A 123 14.00 -2.36 -4.81
N ILE A 124 12.76 -2.02 -5.16
CA ILE A 124 11.55 -2.21 -4.35
C ILE A 124 10.42 -2.73 -5.23
N VAL A 125 9.32 -3.12 -4.62
CA VAL A 125 8.05 -3.37 -5.29
C VAL A 125 7.10 -2.21 -5.02
N ALA A 126 6.59 -1.57 -6.07
CA ALA A 126 5.56 -0.56 -5.94
C ALA A 126 4.20 -1.24 -5.69
N ALA A 127 3.63 -1.08 -4.49
CA ALA A 127 2.38 -1.71 -4.09
C ALA A 127 1.49 -0.74 -3.27
N PRO A 128 0.60 0.06 -3.90
CA PRO A 128 0.40 0.19 -5.36
C PRO A 128 1.36 1.18 -6.04
N THR A 129 2.05 2.07 -5.30
CA THR A 129 2.96 3.08 -5.84
C THR A 129 4.33 3.02 -5.16
N ALA A 130 5.34 3.68 -5.75
CA ALA A 130 6.65 3.82 -5.11
C ALA A 130 6.58 4.62 -3.78
N GLY A 131 5.66 5.60 -3.71
CA GLY A 131 5.44 6.41 -2.49
C GLY A 131 4.90 5.61 -1.31
N SER A 132 4.23 4.49 -1.57
CA SER A 132 3.66 3.60 -0.55
C SER A 132 4.32 2.21 -0.49
N CYS A 133 5.49 2.04 -1.12
CA CYS A 133 6.18 0.76 -1.28
C CYS A 133 6.54 0.05 0.03
N GLY A 134 6.59 0.77 1.14
CA GLY A 134 6.92 0.21 2.46
C GLY A 134 5.74 -0.45 3.18
N VAL A 135 4.49 -0.19 2.77
CA VAL A 135 3.31 -0.65 3.52
C VAL A 135 3.09 -2.16 3.38
N VAL A 136 2.79 -2.62 2.17
CA VAL A 136 2.46 -4.04 1.93
C VAL A 136 3.60 -4.97 2.30
N PRO A 137 4.87 -4.72 1.88
CA PRO A 137 5.98 -5.60 2.25
C PRO A 137 6.21 -5.67 3.76
N ALA A 138 6.16 -4.52 4.47
CA ALA A 138 6.38 -4.50 5.92
C ALA A 138 5.35 -5.35 6.67
N VAL A 139 4.09 -5.22 6.30
CA VAL A 139 2.99 -5.97 6.90
C VAL A 139 3.14 -7.48 6.60
N PHE A 140 3.28 -7.84 5.33
CA PHE A 140 3.27 -9.24 4.92
C PHE A 140 4.50 -10.00 5.42
N LEU A 141 5.70 -9.43 5.31
CA LEU A 141 6.92 -10.08 5.80
C LEU A 141 6.90 -10.22 7.33
N SER A 142 6.40 -9.22 8.06
CA SER A 142 6.28 -9.31 9.52
C SER A 142 5.27 -10.37 9.96
N VAL A 143 4.12 -10.47 9.28
CA VAL A 143 3.10 -11.46 9.59
C VAL A 143 3.59 -12.88 9.24
N GLN A 144 4.29 -13.05 8.11
CA GLN A 144 4.89 -14.33 7.75
C GLN A 144 5.89 -14.80 8.81
N GLU A 145 6.79 -13.93 9.24
CA GLU A 145 7.78 -14.26 10.27
C GLU A 145 7.15 -14.59 11.62
N GLU A 146 6.08 -13.86 11.99
CA GLU A 146 5.40 -14.04 13.28
C GLU A 146 4.53 -15.31 13.35
N ARG A 147 3.87 -15.66 12.23
CA ARG A 147 2.87 -16.73 12.19
C ARG A 147 3.33 -17.97 11.43
N GLY A 148 4.44 -17.91 10.71
CA GLY A 148 5.00 -19.03 9.97
C GLY A 148 4.17 -19.46 8.75
N PHE A 149 3.46 -18.54 8.10
CA PHE A 149 2.72 -18.84 6.88
C PHE A 149 3.65 -19.27 5.75
N SER A 150 3.18 -20.21 4.92
CA SER A 150 3.91 -20.64 3.74
C SER A 150 4.01 -19.53 2.69
N GLU A 151 4.97 -19.64 1.77
CA GLU A 151 5.08 -18.69 0.65
C GLU A 151 3.81 -18.69 -0.21
N GLU A 152 3.18 -19.86 -0.40
CA GLU A 152 1.92 -19.98 -1.13
C GLU A 152 0.82 -19.14 -0.51
N CYS A 153 0.62 -19.22 0.81
CA CYS A 153 -0.37 -18.40 1.52
C CYS A 153 -0.07 -16.89 1.36
N MET A 154 1.21 -16.52 1.37
CA MET A 154 1.60 -15.12 1.17
C MET A 154 1.31 -14.64 -0.26
N VAL A 155 1.49 -15.49 -1.26
CA VAL A 155 1.13 -15.20 -2.66
C VAL A 155 -0.39 -15.06 -2.82
N GLU A 156 -1.17 -15.92 -2.18
CA GLU A 156 -2.65 -15.81 -2.16
C GLU A 156 -3.09 -14.49 -1.52
N ALA A 157 -2.47 -14.09 -0.41
CA ALA A 157 -2.73 -12.80 0.23
C ALA A 157 -2.35 -11.60 -0.66
N LEU A 158 -1.32 -11.73 -1.50
CA LEU A 158 -0.98 -10.69 -2.50
C LEU A 158 -2.06 -10.56 -3.58
N TYR A 159 -2.70 -11.64 -4.02
CA TYR A 159 -3.86 -11.55 -4.91
C TYR A 159 -5.03 -10.84 -4.22
N VAL A 160 -5.29 -11.12 -2.94
CA VAL A 160 -6.30 -10.35 -2.17
C VAL A 160 -5.96 -8.87 -2.18
N ALA A 161 -4.72 -8.52 -1.87
CA ALA A 161 -4.26 -7.13 -1.91
C ALA A 161 -4.41 -6.51 -3.31
N ALA A 162 -4.04 -7.24 -4.37
CA ALA A 162 -4.16 -6.80 -5.76
C ALA A 162 -5.63 -6.55 -6.16
N GLY A 163 -6.56 -7.42 -5.77
CA GLY A 163 -8.00 -7.26 -6.02
C GLY A 163 -8.54 -5.98 -5.38
N ILE A 164 -8.20 -5.73 -4.11
CA ILE A 164 -8.58 -4.48 -3.42
C ILE A 164 -7.98 -3.27 -4.16
N GLY A 165 -6.69 -3.31 -4.49
CA GLY A 165 -6.00 -2.25 -5.22
C GLY A 165 -6.63 -1.97 -6.59
N GLY A 166 -7.03 -3.02 -7.33
CA GLY A 166 -7.72 -2.94 -8.61
C GLY A 166 -9.08 -2.24 -8.51
N VAL A 167 -9.89 -2.60 -7.49
CA VAL A 167 -11.18 -1.92 -7.24
C VAL A 167 -10.95 -0.43 -6.91
N ILE A 168 -9.97 -0.11 -6.07
CA ILE A 168 -9.64 1.28 -5.74
C ILE A 168 -9.18 2.05 -6.99
N ALA A 169 -8.33 1.46 -7.82
CA ALA A 169 -7.85 2.06 -9.06
C ALA A 169 -9.01 2.42 -10.00
N ASN A 170 -9.99 1.53 -10.12
CA ASN A 170 -11.13 1.70 -11.00
C ASN A 170 -12.15 2.71 -10.47
N ARG A 171 -12.39 2.74 -9.17
CA ARG A 171 -13.41 3.61 -8.55
C ARG A 171 -12.88 4.98 -8.14
N ALA A 172 -11.59 5.08 -7.81
CA ALA A 172 -10.98 6.29 -7.27
C ALA A 172 -9.63 6.61 -7.93
N PHE A 173 -8.55 6.65 -7.14
CA PHE A 173 -7.20 7.02 -7.58
C PHE A 173 -6.17 6.16 -6.83
N LEU A 174 -4.99 5.96 -7.45
CA LEU A 174 -3.81 5.41 -6.78
C LEU A 174 -2.67 6.42 -6.62
N ALA A 175 -2.60 7.42 -7.51
CA ALA A 175 -1.52 8.41 -7.52
C ALA A 175 -1.81 9.60 -6.57
N GLY A 176 -0.78 10.06 -5.87
CA GLY A 176 -0.85 11.23 -4.99
C GLY A 176 -1.23 12.51 -5.71
N ALA A 177 -0.77 12.68 -6.96
CA ALA A 177 -1.13 13.81 -7.82
C ALA A 177 -2.62 13.88 -8.17
N ALA A 178 -3.30 12.72 -8.21
CA ALA A 178 -4.73 12.65 -8.51
C ALA A 178 -5.62 12.80 -7.27
N GLY A 179 -5.22 12.22 -6.14
CA GLY A 179 -6.08 12.09 -4.97
C GLY A 179 -5.45 12.39 -3.61
N GLY A 180 -4.23 12.92 -3.55
CA GLY A 180 -3.50 13.09 -2.30
C GLY A 180 -2.84 11.80 -1.82
N CYS A 181 -2.13 11.84 -0.72
CA CYS A 181 -1.44 10.67 -0.15
C CYS A 181 -2.42 9.60 0.37
N GLN A 182 -3.69 9.95 0.60
CA GLN A 182 -4.75 8.95 0.84
C GLN A 182 -4.86 7.93 -0.29
N ALA A 183 -4.60 8.35 -1.54
CA ALA A 183 -4.61 7.48 -2.71
C ALA A 183 -3.45 6.46 -2.69
N GLU A 184 -2.30 6.83 -2.21
CA GLU A 184 -1.12 5.96 -2.13
C GLU A 184 -1.09 5.14 -0.83
N ILE A 185 -0.92 5.82 0.31
CA ILE A 185 -0.80 5.19 1.63
C ILE A 185 -2.13 4.57 2.06
N GLY A 186 -3.27 5.25 1.78
CA GLY A 186 -4.60 4.72 2.09
C GLY A 186 -4.89 3.43 1.32
N SER A 187 -4.61 3.41 0.01
CA SER A 187 -4.78 2.21 -0.81
C SER A 187 -3.86 1.08 -0.37
N ALA A 188 -2.57 1.35 -0.16
CA ALA A 188 -1.61 0.35 0.31
C ALA A 188 -2.01 -0.23 1.67
N SER A 189 -2.50 0.62 2.59
CA SER A 189 -3.00 0.20 3.91
C SER A 189 -4.25 -0.69 3.79
N ALA A 190 -5.20 -0.33 2.91
CA ALA A 190 -6.38 -1.14 2.63
C ALA A 190 -6.02 -2.51 2.02
N MET A 191 -5.11 -2.52 1.03
CA MET A 191 -4.57 -3.73 0.41
C MET A 191 -3.92 -4.65 1.44
N ALA A 192 -3.06 -4.10 2.29
CA ALA A 192 -2.38 -4.86 3.34
C ALA A 192 -3.36 -5.38 4.41
N ALA A 193 -4.31 -4.56 4.84
CA ALA A 193 -5.32 -4.97 5.82
C ALA A 193 -6.18 -6.14 5.32
N GLY A 194 -6.65 -6.09 4.08
CA GLY A 194 -7.41 -7.17 3.48
C GLY A 194 -6.59 -8.46 3.33
N GLY A 195 -5.33 -8.36 2.87
CA GLY A 195 -4.44 -9.51 2.76
C GLY A 195 -4.14 -10.18 4.10
N VAL A 196 -3.91 -9.40 5.16
CA VAL A 196 -3.74 -9.95 6.53
C VAL A 196 -5.02 -10.59 7.03
N THR A 197 -6.17 -9.97 6.80
CA THR A 197 -7.47 -10.53 7.20
C THR A 197 -7.70 -11.88 6.55
N TYR A 198 -7.35 -12.05 5.27
CA TYR A 198 -7.34 -13.35 4.59
C TYR A 198 -6.43 -14.36 5.29
N LEU A 199 -5.18 -13.98 5.59
CA LEU A 199 -4.23 -14.87 6.30
C LEU A 199 -4.72 -15.30 7.68
N LEU A 200 -5.52 -14.47 8.34
CA LEU A 200 -6.14 -14.78 9.63
C LEU A 200 -7.44 -15.59 9.50
N GLY A 201 -7.83 -15.99 8.29
CA GLY A 201 -9.01 -16.83 8.02
C GLY A 201 -10.31 -16.06 7.82
N GLY A 202 -10.26 -14.73 7.61
CA GLY A 202 -11.43 -13.94 7.24
C GLY A 202 -11.89 -14.24 5.80
N GLY A 203 -13.20 -14.27 5.59
CA GLY A 203 -13.83 -14.36 4.27
C GLY A 203 -13.93 -13.02 3.57
N ALA A 204 -14.57 -12.98 2.40
CA ALA A 204 -14.64 -11.78 1.57
C ALA A 204 -15.25 -10.57 2.28
N ASP A 205 -16.26 -10.77 3.11
CA ASP A 205 -16.90 -9.68 3.86
C ASP A 205 -15.96 -9.08 4.91
N GLU A 206 -15.18 -9.90 5.62
CA GLU A 206 -14.13 -9.44 6.55
C GLU A 206 -12.98 -8.75 5.79
N ILE A 207 -12.55 -9.31 4.66
CA ILE A 207 -11.51 -8.73 3.80
C ILE A 207 -11.92 -7.31 3.36
N ALA A 208 -13.13 -7.17 2.83
CA ALA A 208 -13.66 -5.88 2.39
C ALA A 208 -13.82 -4.90 3.56
N ASN A 209 -14.27 -5.38 4.74
CA ASN A 209 -14.38 -4.56 5.94
C ASN A 209 -13.03 -4.03 6.42
N ALA A 210 -12.00 -4.88 6.50
CA ALA A 210 -10.67 -4.47 6.91
C ALA A 210 -10.10 -3.41 5.97
N ALA A 211 -10.29 -3.58 4.65
CA ALA A 211 -9.91 -2.59 3.65
C ALA A 211 -10.63 -1.25 3.87
N ALA A 212 -11.93 -1.28 4.15
CA ALA A 212 -12.71 -0.07 4.45
C ALA A 212 -12.26 0.63 5.73
N LEU A 213 -11.98 -0.12 6.81
CA LEU A 213 -11.47 0.44 8.06
C LEU A 213 -10.13 1.13 7.84
N ALA A 214 -9.20 0.46 7.16
CA ALA A 214 -7.88 0.99 6.88
C ALA A 214 -7.94 2.26 6.01
N LEU A 215 -8.75 2.24 4.96
CA LEU A 215 -8.88 3.36 4.03
C LEU A 215 -9.49 4.59 4.69
N LYS A 216 -10.62 4.42 5.40
CA LYS A 216 -11.32 5.56 6.00
C LYS A 216 -10.52 6.29 7.07
N ASN A 217 -9.59 5.61 7.76
CA ASN A 217 -8.71 6.24 8.76
C ASN A 217 -7.72 7.23 8.12
N LEU A 218 -7.47 7.10 6.82
CA LEU A 218 -6.48 7.88 6.07
C LEU A 218 -7.12 8.85 5.06
N LEU A 219 -8.46 8.98 5.07
CA LEU A 219 -9.15 9.94 4.22
C LEU A 219 -8.70 11.37 4.51
N GLY A 220 -8.49 12.15 3.44
CA GLY A 220 -8.03 13.53 3.54
C GLY A 220 -6.52 13.71 3.68
N LEU A 221 -5.72 12.62 3.71
CA LEU A 221 -4.27 12.71 3.80
C LEU A 221 -3.69 13.39 2.56
N ALA A 222 -3.09 14.56 2.76
CA ALA A 222 -2.47 15.37 1.71
C ALA A 222 -1.21 14.69 1.13
N CYS A 223 -0.89 14.96 -0.14
CA CYS A 223 0.41 14.63 -0.73
C CYS A 223 1.23 15.92 -0.88
N ASP A 224 2.10 16.17 0.08
CA ASP A 224 2.85 17.41 0.28
C ASP A 224 4.36 17.17 0.45
N PRO A 225 5.02 16.42 -0.50
CA PRO A 225 6.41 16.03 -0.37
C PRO A 225 7.35 17.24 -0.42
N VAL A 226 8.25 17.33 0.55
CA VAL A 226 9.25 18.38 0.62
C VAL A 226 10.20 18.27 -0.57
N ALA A 227 10.41 19.37 -1.26
CA ALA A 227 11.17 19.44 -2.51
C ALA A 227 10.68 18.49 -3.63
N GLY A 228 9.44 17.99 -3.55
CA GLY A 228 8.89 17.04 -4.50
C GLY A 228 9.46 15.62 -4.39
N LEU A 229 10.23 15.32 -3.34
CA LEU A 229 10.89 14.03 -3.16
C LEU A 229 10.02 13.05 -2.35
N VAL A 230 10.03 11.77 -2.75
CA VAL A 230 9.36 10.68 -2.02
C VAL A 230 10.17 10.30 -0.76
N GLU A 231 10.42 11.27 0.09
CA GLU A 231 11.24 11.16 1.30
C GLU A 231 10.51 11.70 2.53
N VAL A 232 10.28 13.00 2.60
CA VAL A 232 9.59 13.68 3.71
C VAL A 232 8.26 14.23 3.21
N PRO A 233 7.14 13.78 3.76
CA PRO A 233 6.93 12.86 4.89
C PRO A 233 6.79 11.37 4.51
N CYS A 234 6.96 11.00 3.25
CA CYS A 234 6.56 9.72 2.66
C CYS A 234 7.10 8.50 3.43
N VAL A 235 8.40 8.51 3.80
CA VAL A 235 9.02 7.40 4.54
C VAL A 235 8.28 7.11 5.85
N LYS A 236 7.93 8.14 6.63
CA LYS A 236 7.20 7.98 7.91
C LYS A 236 5.73 7.64 7.71
N ARG A 237 5.11 8.08 6.62
CA ARG A 237 3.72 7.73 6.28
C ARG A 237 3.56 6.26 5.91
N ASN A 238 4.58 5.62 5.35
CA ASN A 238 4.58 4.18 5.15
C ASN A 238 4.47 3.42 6.48
N VAL A 239 5.17 3.86 7.52
CA VAL A 239 5.04 3.29 8.88
C VAL A 239 3.60 3.39 9.37
N MET A 240 3.01 4.60 9.27
CA MET A 240 1.62 4.81 9.70
C MET A 240 0.65 3.93 8.92
N GLY A 241 0.80 3.84 7.59
CA GLY A 241 -0.05 2.99 6.74
C GLY A 241 0.05 1.51 7.10
N ALA A 242 1.26 1.01 7.39
CA ALA A 242 1.50 -0.37 7.77
C ALA A 242 0.86 -0.70 9.14
N VAL A 243 1.05 0.15 10.15
CA VAL A 243 0.45 -0.03 11.48
C VAL A 243 -1.07 0.07 11.42
N ASN A 244 -1.61 1.03 10.64
CA ASN A 244 -3.05 1.16 10.41
C ASN A 244 -3.66 -0.09 9.76
N ALA A 245 -2.95 -0.73 8.83
CA ALA A 245 -3.39 -1.99 8.23
C ALA A 245 -3.52 -3.11 9.27
N MET A 246 -2.54 -3.27 10.15
CA MET A 246 -2.56 -4.28 11.21
C MET A 246 -3.73 -4.07 12.16
N THR A 247 -3.90 -2.84 12.67
CA THR A 247 -5.00 -2.54 13.60
C THR A 247 -6.37 -2.67 12.96
N SER A 248 -6.49 -2.40 11.66
CA SER A 248 -7.74 -2.57 10.91
C SER A 248 -8.12 -4.05 10.71
N ALA A 249 -7.12 -4.90 10.43
CA ALA A 249 -7.32 -6.35 10.38
C ALA A 249 -7.72 -6.91 11.76
N ASP A 250 -7.01 -6.54 12.82
CA ASP A 250 -7.33 -6.98 14.19
C ASP A 250 -8.73 -6.55 14.63
N MET A 251 -9.13 -5.29 14.36
CA MET A 251 -10.49 -4.82 14.65
C MET A 251 -11.53 -5.65 13.90
N THR A 252 -11.29 -5.93 12.63
CA THR A 252 -12.20 -6.75 11.83
C THR A 252 -12.33 -8.16 12.39
N MET A 253 -11.21 -8.82 12.69
CA MET A 253 -11.22 -10.17 13.26
C MET A 253 -11.81 -10.22 14.67
N ALA A 254 -11.86 -9.10 15.38
CA ALA A 254 -12.60 -8.93 16.63
C ALA A 254 -14.10 -8.64 16.43
N GLY A 255 -14.62 -8.66 15.19
CA GLY A 255 -16.03 -8.42 14.88
C GLY A 255 -16.43 -6.95 14.81
N ILE A 256 -15.48 -6.03 14.67
CA ILE A 256 -15.74 -4.59 14.55
C ILE A 256 -15.87 -4.24 13.07
N PHE A 257 -17.08 -3.86 12.67
CA PHE A 257 -17.40 -3.58 11.27
C PHE A 257 -17.66 -2.09 11.02
N SER A 258 -17.27 -1.65 9.81
CA SER A 258 -17.57 -0.33 9.28
C SER A 258 -19.08 -0.17 9.11
N LYS A 259 -19.64 0.97 9.54
CA LYS A 259 -21.03 1.33 9.29
C LYS A 259 -21.25 1.86 7.87
N ILE A 260 -20.18 2.34 7.23
CA ILE A 260 -20.20 2.76 5.82
C ILE A 260 -19.71 1.59 4.98
N PRO A 261 -20.47 1.17 3.95
CA PRO A 261 -20.07 0.09 3.05
C PRO A 261 -18.68 0.32 2.42
N PRO A 262 -17.90 -0.75 2.18
CA PRO A 262 -16.52 -0.62 1.67
C PRO A 262 -16.41 0.19 0.38
N ASP A 263 -17.28 -0.04 -0.59
CA ASP A 263 -17.27 0.68 -1.87
C ASP A 263 -17.61 2.18 -1.70
N GLU A 264 -18.48 2.53 -0.77
CA GLU A 264 -18.80 3.93 -0.45
C GLU A 264 -17.61 4.65 0.21
N VAL A 265 -16.79 3.94 0.98
CA VAL A 265 -15.54 4.49 1.53
C VAL A 265 -14.56 4.82 0.40
N ILE A 266 -14.45 3.96 -0.63
CA ILE A 266 -13.64 4.22 -1.82
C ILE A 266 -14.19 5.44 -2.60
N ASP A 267 -15.51 5.53 -2.76
CA ASP A 267 -16.15 6.68 -3.42
C ASP A 267 -15.96 7.97 -2.63
N ALA A 268 -15.97 7.91 -1.29
CA ALA A 268 -15.64 9.05 -0.42
C ALA A 268 -14.18 9.51 -0.64
N MET A 269 -13.23 8.58 -0.74
CA MET A 269 -11.83 8.90 -1.06
C MET A 269 -11.73 9.65 -2.40
N ARG A 270 -12.46 9.18 -3.44
CA ARG A 270 -12.52 9.86 -4.73
C ARG A 270 -13.07 11.28 -4.62
N SER A 271 -14.17 11.45 -3.90
CA SER A 271 -14.80 12.76 -3.69
C SER A 271 -13.87 13.74 -2.96
N ILE A 272 -13.23 13.28 -1.88
CA ILE A 272 -12.28 14.07 -1.10
C ILE A 272 -11.07 14.44 -1.97
N GLY A 273 -10.49 13.50 -2.72
CA GLY A 273 -9.36 13.75 -3.60
C GLY A 273 -9.66 14.81 -4.66
N ARG A 274 -10.86 14.78 -5.25
CA ARG A 274 -11.31 15.81 -6.22
C ARG A 274 -11.50 17.20 -5.59
N SER A 275 -11.88 17.24 -4.32
CA SER A 275 -12.08 18.49 -3.57
C SER A 275 -10.79 19.04 -2.95
N MET A 276 -9.72 18.24 -2.96
CA MET A 276 -8.44 18.60 -2.37
C MET A 276 -7.77 19.70 -3.21
N ASN A 277 -7.23 20.73 -2.55
CA ASN A 277 -6.48 21.79 -3.22
C ASN A 277 -5.29 21.20 -3.99
N GLU A 278 -5.01 21.70 -5.20
CA GLU A 278 -3.91 21.24 -6.04
C GLU A 278 -2.54 21.39 -5.38
N ASP A 279 -2.35 22.41 -4.52
CA ASP A 279 -1.07 22.65 -3.86
C ASP A 279 -0.65 21.52 -2.89
N ILE A 280 -1.59 20.68 -2.48
CA ILE A 280 -1.37 19.51 -1.61
C ILE A 280 -1.62 18.16 -2.31
N ARG A 281 -1.52 18.16 -3.64
CA ARG A 281 -1.58 16.96 -4.50
C ARG A 281 -0.26 16.76 -5.23
N GLU A 282 0.81 16.46 -4.48
CA GLU A 282 2.16 16.13 -5.00
C GLU A 282 2.88 17.28 -5.74
N THR A 283 2.42 18.51 -5.59
CA THR A 283 3.01 19.67 -6.29
C THR A 283 4.26 20.23 -5.61
N GLY A 284 4.54 19.82 -4.37
CA GLY A 284 5.64 20.35 -3.57
C GLY A 284 5.49 21.85 -3.21
N LYS A 285 4.25 22.38 -3.25
CA LYS A 285 3.98 23.79 -2.99
C LYS A 285 3.34 24.05 -1.63
N GLY A 286 2.30 23.28 -1.29
CA GLY A 286 1.52 23.47 -0.06
C GLY A 286 1.89 22.44 1.02
N GLY A 287 1.15 22.49 2.13
CA GLY A 287 1.37 21.59 3.25
C GLY A 287 2.77 21.72 3.84
N LEU A 288 3.41 20.57 4.12
CA LEU A 288 4.79 20.54 4.67
C LEU A 288 5.81 21.18 3.72
N ALA A 289 5.67 20.99 2.41
CA ALA A 289 6.54 21.56 1.41
C ALA A 289 6.50 23.11 1.41
N GLY A 290 5.37 23.71 1.77
CA GLY A 290 5.18 25.16 1.86
C GLY A 290 5.62 25.80 3.19
N THR A 291 6.07 25.00 4.17
CA THR A 291 6.58 25.56 5.43
C THR A 291 7.92 26.26 5.22
N PRO A 292 8.31 27.23 6.09
CA PRO A 292 9.63 27.88 5.97
C PRO A 292 10.79 26.89 5.82
N THR A 293 10.84 25.85 6.63
CA THR A 293 11.85 24.78 6.55
C THR A 293 11.75 23.97 5.25
N GLY A 294 10.52 23.66 4.78
CA GLY A 294 10.32 22.96 3.51
C GLY A 294 10.83 23.75 2.31
N VAL A 295 10.60 25.05 2.31
CA VAL A 295 11.10 25.98 1.29
C VAL A 295 12.62 26.08 1.34
N GLU A 296 13.22 26.23 2.53
CA GLU A 296 14.67 26.27 2.72
C GLU A 296 15.35 24.98 2.19
N ILE A 297 14.77 23.82 2.48
CA ILE A 297 15.28 22.53 1.97
C ILE A 297 15.23 22.52 0.44
N ARG A 298 14.08 22.89 -0.15
CA ARG A 298 13.91 22.95 -1.60
C ARG A 298 14.95 23.86 -2.25
N ASP A 299 15.13 25.07 -1.73
CA ASP A 299 16.00 26.09 -2.32
C ASP A 299 17.49 25.67 -2.21
N ARG A 300 17.88 25.04 -1.09
CA ARG A 300 19.20 24.44 -0.93
C ARG A 300 19.48 23.37 -1.97
N MET A 301 18.50 22.50 -2.25
CA MET A 301 18.64 21.42 -3.23
C MET A 301 18.67 21.96 -4.67
N ALA A 302 17.90 23.00 -4.99
CA ALA A 302 17.92 23.65 -6.30
C ALA A 302 19.26 24.32 -6.60
N GLY A 303 19.99 24.78 -5.59
CA GLY A 303 21.33 25.34 -5.73
C GLY A 303 22.46 24.30 -5.80
N THR A 304 22.14 23.01 -5.63
CA THR A 304 23.12 21.90 -5.64
C THR A 304 23.05 21.08 -6.94
N LEU A 305 22.07 21.35 -7.80
CA LEU A 305 21.92 20.82 -9.16
C LEU A 305 22.37 21.86 -10.21
#